data_b7471e9180e60f9e35ef06e327615639
#
_entry.id   b7471e9180e60f9e35ef06e327615639
#
_cell.length_a   1.000
_cell.length_b   1.000
_cell.length_c   1.000
_cell.angle_alpha   90.00
_cell.angle_beta   90.00
_cell.angle_gamma   90.00
#
_symmetry.space_group_name_H-M   'P 1'
#
loop_
_entity.id
_entity.type
_entity.pdbx_description
1 polymer ?
#
loop_
_entity_poly.entity_id
_entity_poly.type
_entity_poly.pdbx_seq_one_letter_code
_entity_poly.pdbx_strand_id
1 'polypeptide(L)'
;MTAGDRFMKKIEDYYDELGYPVVWDGEGSKRQLEITFKSESGYFVKAVLLARGDDIVIKDEWGREQVIKATRGNLQMIKGWSEER
;
A
#
# COMPACT_ATOMS: atom_id res chain seq x y z
N MET A 1 5.51 15.52 8.69
CA MET A 1 5.23 14.21 8.05
C MET A 1 4.61 13.28 9.10
N THR A 2 3.44 12.74 8.83
CA THR A 2 2.74 11.88 9.77
C THR A 2 3.30 10.45 9.72
N ALA A 3 2.89 9.62 10.70
CA ALA A 3 3.23 8.21 10.69
C ALA A 3 2.69 7.51 9.44
N GLY A 4 1.49 7.91 9.00
CA GLY A 4 0.90 7.39 7.77
C GLY A 4 1.73 7.71 6.54
N ASP A 5 2.25 8.93 6.43
CA ASP A 5 3.09 9.32 5.30
C ASP A 5 4.38 8.51 5.26
N ARG A 6 5.01 8.31 6.40
CA ARG A 6 6.23 7.49 6.48
C ARG A 6 5.96 6.02 6.13
N PHE A 7 4.81 5.51 6.57
CA PHE A 7 4.35 4.16 6.25
C PHE A 7 4.20 3.99 4.73
N MET A 8 3.51 4.95 4.10
CA MET A 8 3.29 4.94 2.65
C MET A 8 4.61 4.97 1.88
N LYS A 9 5.57 5.78 2.32
CA LYS A 9 6.88 5.87 1.68
C LYS A 9 7.63 4.54 1.75
N LYS A 10 7.56 3.85 2.87
CA LYS A 10 8.20 2.54 3.02
C LYS A 10 7.56 1.50 2.10
N ILE A 11 6.25 1.56 1.91
CA ILE A 11 5.56 0.66 0.98
C ILE A 11 5.99 0.96 -0.45
N GLU A 12 6.04 2.23 -0.82
CA GLU A 12 6.51 2.66 -2.15
C GLU A 12 7.90 2.10 -2.43
N ASP A 13 8.83 2.33 -1.52
CA ASP A 13 10.21 1.90 -1.70
C ASP A 13 10.32 0.38 -1.84
N TYR A 14 9.56 -0.35 -1.03
CA TYR A 14 9.58 -1.82 -1.04
C TYR A 14 9.10 -2.39 -2.38
N TYR A 15 7.93 -1.95 -2.85
CA TYR A 15 7.35 -2.47 -4.08
C TYR A 15 8.09 -1.96 -5.33
N ASP A 16 8.56 -0.73 -5.30
CA ASP A 16 9.37 -0.18 -6.37
C ASP A 16 10.68 -0.97 -6.54
N GLU A 17 11.32 -1.31 -5.44
CA GLU A 17 12.56 -2.09 -5.43
C GLU A 17 12.36 -3.49 -5.97
N LEU A 18 11.17 -4.08 -5.77
CA LEU A 18 10.81 -5.37 -6.34
C LEU A 18 10.46 -5.29 -7.83
N GLY A 19 10.37 -4.08 -8.39
CA GLY A 19 10.04 -3.89 -9.80
C GLY A 19 8.56 -3.85 -10.13
N TYR A 20 7.69 -3.75 -9.12
CA TYR A 20 6.27 -3.64 -9.36
C TYR A 20 5.86 -2.20 -9.67
N PRO A 21 4.80 -1.98 -10.48
CA PRO A 21 4.30 -0.64 -10.74
C PRO A 21 3.80 0.04 -9.46
N VAL A 22 4.28 1.25 -9.21
CA VAL A 22 3.91 2.07 -8.07
C VAL A 22 3.57 3.45 -8.58
N VAL A 23 2.35 3.91 -8.36
CA VAL A 23 1.87 5.19 -8.89
C VAL A 23 1.23 6.00 -7.77
N TRP A 24 1.63 7.26 -7.66
CA TRP A 24 0.96 8.22 -6.80
C TRP A 24 -0.12 8.95 -7.60
N ASP A 25 -1.30 9.11 -7.01
CA ASP A 25 -2.42 9.81 -7.62
C ASP A 25 -3.05 10.76 -6.61
N GLY A 26 -3.65 11.86 -7.10
CA GLY A 26 -4.27 12.87 -6.25
C GLY A 26 -3.27 13.86 -5.68
N GLU A 27 -3.77 14.81 -4.91
CA GLU A 27 -2.97 15.90 -4.34
C GLU A 27 -3.30 16.12 -2.86
N GLY A 28 -2.32 16.60 -2.11
CA GLY A 28 -2.50 16.97 -0.71
C GLY A 28 -2.98 15.82 0.15
N SER A 29 -4.02 16.05 0.92
CA SER A 29 -4.56 15.04 1.83
C SER A 29 -5.30 13.91 1.11
N LYS A 30 -5.56 14.06 -0.20
CA LYS A 30 -6.22 13.04 -1.02
C LYS A 30 -5.22 12.23 -1.86
N ARG A 31 -3.93 12.44 -1.63
CA ARG A 31 -2.91 11.73 -2.35
C ARG A 31 -2.91 10.25 -1.93
N GLN A 32 -2.98 9.38 -2.92
CA GLN A 32 -3.04 7.95 -2.68
C GLN A 32 -1.96 7.21 -3.47
N LEU A 33 -1.53 6.10 -2.91
CA LEU A 33 -0.52 5.24 -3.52
C LEU A 33 -1.21 4.03 -4.11
N GLU A 34 -1.00 3.82 -5.40
CA GLU A 34 -1.54 2.67 -6.11
C GLU A 34 -0.39 1.71 -6.40
N ILE A 35 -0.52 0.48 -5.91
CA ILE A 35 0.47 -0.56 -6.17
C ILE A 35 -0.20 -1.72 -6.90
N THR A 36 0.53 -2.29 -7.86
CA THR A 36 0.10 -3.50 -8.58
C THR A 36 1.17 -4.56 -8.37
N PHE A 37 0.80 -5.66 -7.78
CA PHE A 37 1.75 -6.73 -7.46
C PHE A 37 1.19 -8.09 -7.83
N LYS A 38 2.06 -9.07 -7.92
CA LYS A 38 1.66 -10.44 -8.22
C LYS A 38 1.39 -11.17 -6.92
N SER A 39 0.18 -11.71 -6.80
CA SER A 39 -0.21 -12.46 -5.63
C SER A 39 0.39 -13.87 -5.64
N GLU A 40 0.26 -14.55 -4.51
CA GLU A 40 0.70 -15.92 -4.32
C GLU A 40 0.12 -16.88 -5.37
N SER A 41 -1.14 -16.63 -5.80
CA SER A 41 -1.81 -17.43 -6.81
C SER A 41 -1.42 -17.10 -8.25
N GLY A 42 -0.51 -16.13 -8.45
CA GLY A 42 0.01 -15.76 -9.76
C GLY A 42 -0.79 -14.70 -10.50
N TYR A 43 -1.83 -14.14 -9.90
CA TYR A 43 -2.62 -13.06 -10.49
C TYR A 43 -2.09 -11.72 -10.05
N PHE A 44 -2.18 -10.72 -10.93
CA PHE A 44 -1.88 -9.35 -10.55
C PHE A 44 -3.04 -8.76 -9.75
N VAL A 45 -2.71 -8.12 -8.66
CA VAL A 45 -3.67 -7.49 -7.74
C VAL A 45 -3.30 -6.02 -7.59
N LYS A 46 -4.31 -5.17 -7.60
CA LYS A 46 -4.15 -3.73 -7.40
C LYS A 46 -4.67 -3.35 -6.02
N ALA A 47 -3.89 -2.57 -5.30
CA ALA A 47 -4.31 -2.01 -4.01
C ALA A 47 -4.04 -0.51 -4.00
N VAL A 48 -4.94 0.25 -3.40
CA VAL A 48 -4.82 1.70 -3.27
C VAL A 48 -4.75 2.02 -1.78
N LEU A 49 -3.72 2.77 -1.39
CA LEU A 49 -3.49 3.15 0.00
C LEU A 49 -3.56 4.66 0.16
N LEU A 50 -4.25 5.10 1.20
CA LEU A 50 -4.39 6.52 1.54
C LEU A 50 -4.06 6.71 3.01
N ALA A 51 -3.13 7.63 3.30
CA ALA A 51 -2.77 7.96 4.67
C ALA A 51 -3.72 9.00 5.24
N ARG A 52 -4.22 8.75 6.45
CA ARG A 52 -5.02 9.70 7.22
C ARG A 52 -4.43 9.78 8.63
N GLY A 53 -3.48 10.70 8.83
CA GLY A 53 -2.76 10.80 10.10
C GLY A 53 -1.98 9.52 10.40
N ASP A 54 -2.41 8.79 11.40
CA ASP A 54 -1.78 7.53 11.80
C ASP A 54 -2.51 6.30 11.23
N ASP A 55 -3.56 6.52 10.45
CA ASP A 55 -4.35 5.45 9.84
C ASP A 55 -4.03 5.32 8.36
N ILE A 56 -4.15 4.11 7.86
CA ILE A 56 -4.02 3.80 6.44
C ILE A 56 -5.34 3.21 5.96
N VAL A 57 -5.93 3.82 4.95
CA VAL A 57 -7.12 3.29 4.30
C VAL A 57 -6.66 2.50 3.09
N ILE A 58 -7.06 1.24 3.01
CA ILE A 58 -6.69 0.33 1.93
C ILE A 58 -7.95 -0.01 1.15
N LYS A 59 -7.90 0.19 -0.17
CA LYS A 59 -8.98 -0.21 -1.07
C LYS A 59 -8.47 -1.29 -2.01
N ASP A 60 -9.25 -2.35 -2.18
CA ASP A 60 -8.94 -3.36 -3.18
C ASP A 60 -9.60 -3.04 -4.52
N GLU A 61 -9.36 -3.86 -5.52
CA GLU A 61 -9.90 -3.63 -6.87
C GLU A 61 -11.41 -3.85 -6.96
N TRP A 62 -12.03 -4.45 -5.92
CA TRP A 62 -13.48 -4.63 -5.85
C TRP A 62 -14.16 -3.53 -5.05
N GLY A 63 -13.41 -2.50 -4.64
CA GLY A 63 -13.95 -1.36 -3.91
C GLY A 63 -14.13 -1.58 -2.42
N ARG A 64 -13.66 -2.68 -1.87
CA ARG A 64 -13.73 -2.92 -0.42
C ARG A 64 -12.66 -2.08 0.28
N GLU A 65 -13.03 -1.50 1.41
CA GLU A 65 -12.12 -0.68 2.20
C GLU A 65 -11.81 -1.34 3.53
N GLN A 66 -10.57 -1.17 3.95
CA GLN A 66 -10.11 -1.58 5.26
C GLN A 66 -9.26 -0.45 5.83
N VAL A 67 -9.44 -0.15 7.12
CA VAL A 67 -8.63 0.87 7.81
C VAL A 67 -7.74 0.15 8.82
N ILE A 68 -6.44 0.43 8.74
CA ILE A 68 -5.45 -0.14 9.65
C ILE A 68 -4.60 0.98 10.23
N LYS A 69 -3.91 0.70 11.34
CA LYS A 69 -2.95 1.64 11.92
C LYS A 69 -1.61 1.53 11.19
N ALA A 70 -0.89 2.65 11.11
CA ALA A 70 0.44 2.72 10.49
C ALA A 70 1.51 2.16 11.46
N THR A 71 1.46 0.87 11.71
CA THR A 71 2.38 0.18 12.63
C THR A 71 3.37 -0.68 11.86
N ARG A 72 4.45 -1.07 12.54
CA ARG A 72 5.44 -1.97 11.95
C ARG A 72 4.83 -3.32 11.57
N GLY A 73 3.94 -3.86 12.41
CA GLY A 73 3.27 -5.12 12.12
C GLY A 73 2.44 -5.07 10.86
N ASN A 74 1.68 -3.98 10.69
CA ASN A 74 0.87 -3.80 9.49
C ASN A 74 1.73 -3.53 8.25
N LEU A 75 2.86 -2.86 8.42
CA LEU A 75 3.82 -2.67 7.33
C LEU A 75 4.33 -4.02 6.83
N GLN A 76 4.70 -4.92 7.73
CA GLN A 76 5.16 -6.25 7.35
C GLN A 76 4.06 -7.07 6.68
N MET A 77 2.82 -6.92 7.15
CA MET A 77 1.66 -7.57 6.52
C MET A 77 1.53 -7.16 5.05
N ILE A 78 1.59 -5.86 4.78
CA ILE A 78 1.46 -5.35 3.41
C ILE A 78 2.65 -5.78 2.54
N LYS A 79 3.85 -5.76 3.07
CA LYS A 79 5.04 -6.26 2.36
C LYS A 79 4.89 -7.75 2.01
N GLY A 80 4.23 -8.51 2.86
CA GLY A 80 4.02 -9.94 2.65
C GLY A 80 3.04 -10.29 1.55
N TRP A 81 2.26 -9.35 1.07
CA TRP A 81 1.25 -9.62 0.03
C TRP A 81 1.86 -10.14 -1.26
N SER A 82 3.07 -9.69 -1.59
CA SER A 82 3.76 -10.06 -2.83
C SER A 82 4.80 -11.16 -2.64
N GLU A 83 4.94 -11.70 -1.45
CA GLU A 83 5.92 -12.76 -1.21
C GLU A 83 5.47 -14.06 -1.85
N GLU A 84 6.35 -14.66 -2.63
CA GLU A 84 6.15 -15.98 -3.18
C GLU A 84 6.65 -17.03 -2.20
N ARG A 85 5.90 -18.08 -2.06
CA ARG A 85 6.25 -19.17 -1.18
C ARG A 85 6.26 -20.49 -1.91
#